data_27c41f3300aa4532634dd48fe30c3213
#
_entry.id   27c41f3300aa4532634dd48fe30c3213
#
_cell.length_a   1.000
_cell.length_b   1.000
_cell.length_c   1.000
_cell.angle_alpha   90.00
_cell.angle_beta   90.00
_cell.angle_gamma   90.00
#
_symmetry.space_group_name_H-M   'P 1'
#
loop_
_entity.id
_entity.type
_entity.pdbx_description
1 polymer ?
#
loop_
_entity_poly.entity_id
_entity_poly.type
_entity_poly.pdbx_seq_one_letter_code
_entity_poly.pdbx_strand_id
1 'polypeptide(L)'
;MSGDGAPTVRYAAHVGAEFTIGPKVHGGSLQLVVAVAARRALHDLAAPDSDPALLDGVTALSVSSDYLAAPDPGGIELAVRPVKRGRTVSVLQVDILQRDRVMVSSSVTLGRLDDGDPLHRDTGTLGGLPAEPAADALALEGSVLEEVNHLGAVLDLSLDASSFPAATGATGAPEVRGWTRPKQADRQPPETAVDFPVLVCDISPPVVMNLGMFGWAPTVQLTTYLRRRPAPGWLRFAASSTEVGQSMFAEDHLVLDSTGAVVAQSRQLALIPHPAR
;
A
#
# COMPACT_ATOMS: atom_id res chain seq x y z
N MET A 1 1.76 -35.25 -15.52
CA MET A 1 2.09 -35.20 -14.08
C MET A 1 1.03 -34.34 -13.44
N SER A 2 0.05 -34.98 -12.80
CA SER A 2 -1.05 -34.33 -12.08
C SER A 2 -0.46 -33.66 -10.85
N GLY A 3 -0.48 -32.31 -10.82
CA GLY A 3 -0.05 -31.56 -9.67
C GLY A 3 -1.00 -31.84 -8.50
N ASP A 4 -0.47 -32.45 -7.45
CA ASP A 4 -1.07 -32.42 -6.13
C ASP A 4 -1.30 -30.94 -5.76
N GLY A 5 -2.57 -30.50 -5.79
CA GLY A 5 -2.91 -29.12 -5.53
C GLY A 5 -2.55 -28.75 -4.10
N ALA A 6 -1.58 -27.85 -3.92
CA ALA A 6 -1.30 -27.30 -2.62
C ALA A 6 -2.60 -26.78 -1.98
N PRO A 7 -2.82 -27.03 -0.67
CA PRO A 7 -4.08 -26.67 -0.03
C PRO A 7 -4.35 -25.18 -0.14
N THR A 8 -5.56 -24.82 -0.56
CA THR A 8 -6.04 -23.42 -0.59
C THR A 8 -6.79 -23.14 0.69
N VAL A 9 -6.37 -22.11 1.42
CA VAL A 9 -7.10 -21.60 2.58
C VAL A 9 -7.98 -20.41 2.14
N ARG A 10 -9.18 -20.32 2.68
CA ARG A 10 -10.12 -19.23 2.37
C ARG A 10 -10.46 -18.44 3.62
N TYR A 11 -10.50 -17.12 3.47
CA TYR A 11 -10.91 -16.19 4.52
C TYR A 11 -12.02 -15.30 4.01
N ALA A 12 -13.02 -15.06 4.85
CA ALA A 12 -13.99 -14.00 4.64
C ALA A 12 -13.48 -12.73 5.33
N ALA A 13 -13.60 -11.61 4.65
CA ALA A 13 -13.27 -10.28 5.19
C ALA A 13 -14.31 -9.25 4.76
N HIS A 14 -14.27 -8.10 5.40
CA HIS A 14 -15.11 -6.96 5.06
C HIS A 14 -14.23 -5.72 4.95
N VAL A 15 -14.35 -4.99 3.83
CA VAL A 15 -13.69 -3.69 3.63
C VAL A 15 -14.76 -2.61 3.66
N GLY A 16 -14.68 -1.74 4.66
CA GLY A 16 -15.65 -0.68 4.86
C GLY A 16 -15.51 0.49 3.88
N ALA A 17 -16.52 1.36 3.87
CA ALA A 17 -16.55 2.55 3.00
C ALA A 17 -15.43 3.55 3.33
N GLU A 18 -14.91 3.53 4.56
CA GLU A 18 -13.76 4.35 5.00
C GLU A 18 -12.45 4.02 4.28
N PHE A 19 -12.38 2.91 3.57
CA PHE A 19 -11.23 2.51 2.76
C PHE A 19 -11.44 2.73 1.26
N THR A 20 -12.22 3.74 0.87
CA THR A 20 -12.52 3.99 -0.54
C THR A 20 -11.95 5.33 -1.04
N ILE A 21 -11.68 5.34 -2.35
CA ILE A 21 -11.47 6.53 -3.16
C ILE A 21 -12.64 6.61 -4.15
N GLY A 22 -13.47 7.65 -4.02
CA GLY A 22 -14.77 7.66 -4.68
C GLY A 22 -15.60 6.42 -4.30
N PRO A 23 -16.21 5.72 -5.25
CA PRO A 23 -17.07 4.57 -4.96
C PRO A 23 -16.30 3.24 -4.82
N LYS A 24 -14.96 3.22 -4.98
CA LYS A 24 -14.17 1.99 -5.08
C LYS A 24 -13.17 1.86 -3.93
N VAL A 25 -12.90 0.62 -3.54
CA VAL A 25 -11.91 0.33 -2.51
C VAL A 25 -10.52 0.75 -3.00
N HIS A 26 -9.79 1.44 -2.12
CA HIS A 26 -8.43 1.91 -2.32
C HIS A 26 -7.45 0.74 -2.54
N GLY A 27 -6.58 0.84 -3.55
CA GLY A 27 -5.67 -0.24 -3.95
C GLY A 27 -4.69 -0.65 -2.87
N GLY A 28 -4.07 0.31 -2.20
CA GLY A 28 -3.15 0.06 -1.08
C GLY A 28 -3.84 -0.62 0.12
N SER A 29 -5.12 -0.31 0.38
CA SER A 29 -5.91 -1.00 1.40
C SER A 29 -6.14 -2.48 1.04
N LEU A 30 -6.34 -2.78 -0.24
CA LEU A 30 -6.44 -4.17 -0.72
C LEU A 30 -5.11 -4.91 -0.55
N GLN A 31 -3.98 -4.27 -0.87
CA GLN A 31 -2.65 -4.86 -0.62
C GLN A 31 -2.39 -5.12 0.86
N LEU A 32 -2.82 -4.22 1.75
CA LEU A 32 -2.73 -4.42 3.19
C LEU A 32 -3.50 -5.69 3.63
N VAL A 33 -4.73 -5.85 3.15
CA VAL A 33 -5.55 -7.06 3.44
C VAL A 33 -4.89 -8.32 2.89
N VAL A 34 -4.30 -8.26 1.69
CA VAL A 34 -3.53 -9.36 1.08
C VAL A 34 -2.33 -9.74 1.94
N ALA A 35 -1.54 -8.76 2.42
CA ALA A 35 -0.37 -9.02 3.27
C ALA A 35 -0.76 -9.71 4.58
N VAL A 36 -1.83 -9.23 5.24
CA VAL A 36 -2.37 -9.81 6.48
C VAL A 36 -2.86 -11.24 6.24
N ALA A 37 -3.61 -11.48 5.15
CA ALA A 37 -4.13 -12.82 4.82
C ALA A 37 -3.01 -13.81 4.51
N ALA A 38 -1.97 -13.38 3.78
CA ALA A 38 -0.82 -14.22 3.46
C ALA A 38 -0.06 -14.63 4.73
N ARG A 39 0.20 -13.68 5.64
CA ARG A 39 0.84 -13.96 6.93
C ARG A 39 0.02 -14.96 7.75
N ARG A 40 -1.29 -14.73 7.89
CA ARG A 40 -2.19 -15.64 8.59
C ARG A 40 -2.17 -17.04 7.97
N ALA A 41 -2.27 -17.14 6.65
CA ALA A 41 -2.27 -18.43 5.95
C ALA A 41 -0.95 -19.20 6.14
N LEU A 42 0.19 -18.51 6.27
CA LEU A 42 1.47 -19.17 6.55
C LEU A 42 1.43 -19.88 7.90
N HIS A 43 0.79 -19.30 8.93
CA HIS A 43 0.57 -19.92 10.22
C HIS A 43 -0.45 -21.07 10.13
N ASP A 44 -1.61 -20.84 9.51
CA ASP A 44 -2.69 -21.83 9.40
C ASP A 44 -2.26 -23.08 8.58
N LEU A 45 -1.32 -22.91 7.65
CA LEU A 45 -0.75 -23.97 6.82
C LEU A 45 0.50 -24.62 7.45
N ALA A 46 0.97 -24.16 8.62
CA ALA A 46 2.10 -24.75 9.30
C ALA A 46 1.79 -26.22 9.67
N ALA A 47 2.78 -27.11 9.56
CA ALA A 47 2.59 -28.48 10.00
C ALA A 47 2.37 -28.50 11.53
N PRO A 48 1.54 -29.43 12.06
CA PRO A 48 1.27 -29.50 13.50
C PRO A 48 2.52 -29.59 14.37
N ASP A 49 3.56 -30.22 13.87
CA ASP A 49 4.86 -30.39 14.55
C ASP A 49 5.89 -29.30 14.23
N SER A 50 5.48 -28.24 13.50
CA SER A 50 6.38 -27.12 13.21
C SER A 50 6.68 -26.34 14.48
N ASP A 51 7.95 -25.97 14.68
CA ASP A 51 8.32 -25.04 15.73
C ASP A 51 7.68 -23.65 15.43
N PRO A 52 6.79 -23.15 16.31
CA PRO A 52 6.14 -21.84 16.12
C PRO A 52 7.16 -20.69 15.99
N ALA A 53 8.34 -20.81 16.65
CA ALA A 53 9.39 -19.80 16.59
C ALA A 53 9.95 -19.59 15.16
N LEU A 54 9.76 -20.53 14.25
CA LEU A 54 10.14 -20.35 12.85
C LEU A 54 9.34 -19.26 12.15
N LEU A 55 8.12 -18.96 12.62
CA LEU A 55 7.22 -17.97 12.07
C LEU A 55 7.27 -16.62 12.82
N ASP A 56 7.96 -16.55 13.95
CA ASP A 56 8.11 -15.33 14.73
C ASP A 56 8.78 -14.23 13.88
N GLY A 57 8.18 -13.05 13.87
CA GLY A 57 8.67 -11.89 13.12
C GLY A 57 8.56 -12.00 11.59
N VAL A 58 7.96 -13.09 11.08
CA VAL A 58 7.70 -13.23 9.65
C VAL A 58 6.54 -12.31 9.24
N THR A 59 6.79 -11.50 8.20
CA THR A 59 5.81 -10.59 7.62
C THR A 59 5.97 -10.52 6.10
N ALA A 60 5.14 -9.73 5.42
CA ALA A 60 5.32 -9.48 4.00
C ALA A 60 6.64 -8.71 3.76
N LEU A 61 7.47 -9.23 2.86
CA LEU A 61 8.65 -8.54 2.32
C LEU A 61 8.31 -7.86 1.00
N SER A 62 7.41 -8.47 0.21
CA SER A 62 6.85 -7.86 -0.98
C SER A 62 5.42 -8.33 -1.22
N VAL A 63 4.63 -7.42 -1.81
CA VAL A 63 3.28 -7.69 -2.32
C VAL A 63 3.24 -7.17 -3.75
N SER A 64 3.05 -8.05 -4.72
CA SER A 64 2.89 -7.70 -6.12
C SER A 64 1.48 -8.06 -6.56
N SER A 65 0.69 -7.07 -6.96
CA SER A 65 -0.75 -7.19 -7.22
C SER A 65 -1.10 -6.73 -8.62
N ASP A 66 -1.87 -7.56 -9.34
CA ASP A 66 -2.57 -7.21 -10.58
C ASP A 66 -4.03 -6.89 -10.23
N TYR A 67 -4.48 -5.67 -10.57
CA TYR A 67 -5.84 -5.20 -10.33
C TYR A 67 -6.70 -5.48 -11.56
N LEU A 68 -7.46 -6.58 -11.51
CA LEU A 68 -8.30 -7.06 -12.61
C LEU A 68 -9.64 -6.33 -12.65
N ALA A 69 -10.10 -5.84 -11.51
CA ALA A 69 -11.26 -4.98 -11.36
C ALA A 69 -11.20 -4.26 -10.01
N ALA A 70 -11.91 -3.15 -9.88
CA ALA A 70 -12.02 -2.38 -8.64
C ALA A 70 -13.21 -2.89 -7.81
N PRO A 71 -13.00 -3.50 -6.63
CA PRO A 71 -14.09 -3.98 -5.79
C PRO A 71 -14.88 -2.83 -5.17
N ASP A 72 -16.15 -3.10 -4.88
CA ASP A 72 -17.00 -2.22 -4.07
C ASP A 72 -16.71 -2.46 -2.58
N PRO A 73 -16.96 -1.46 -1.70
CA PRO A 73 -16.93 -1.72 -0.25
C PRO A 73 -17.92 -2.82 0.12
N GLY A 74 -17.57 -3.64 1.11
CA GLY A 74 -18.41 -4.77 1.53
C GLY A 74 -17.62 -6.05 1.74
N GLY A 75 -18.34 -7.18 1.67
CA GLY A 75 -17.76 -8.51 1.82
C GLY A 75 -16.87 -8.91 0.65
N ILE A 76 -15.72 -9.47 0.99
CA ILE A 76 -14.77 -10.08 0.06
C ILE A 76 -14.35 -11.46 0.58
N GLU A 77 -13.87 -12.30 -0.30
CA GLU A 77 -13.20 -13.55 0.03
C GLU A 77 -11.72 -13.47 -0.40
N LEU A 78 -10.85 -14.05 0.41
CA LEU A 78 -9.43 -14.20 0.07
C LEU A 78 -9.13 -15.70 -0.08
N ALA A 79 -8.67 -16.11 -1.25
CA ALA A 79 -8.21 -17.45 -1.52
C ALA A 79 -6.67 -17.44 -1.50
N VAL A 80 -6.08 -18.16 -0.55
CA VAL A 80 -4.62 -18.18 -0.34
C VAL A 80 -4.08 -19.56 -0.58
N ARG A 81 -3.07 -19.69 -1.44
CA ARG A 81 -2.37 -20.94 -1.71
C ARG A 81 -0.85 -20.77 -1.63
N PRO A 82 -0.11 -21.71 -1.04
CA PRO A 82 1.33 -21.67 -1.04
C PRO A 82 1.88 -22.00 -2.44
N VAL A 83 2.84 -21.19 -2.90
CA VAL A 83 3.64 -21.45 -4.10
C VAL A 83 4.97 -22.05 -3.71
N LYS A 84 5.58 -21.52 -2.64
CA LYS A 84 6.83 -21.99 -2.07
C LYS A 84 6.79 -21.84 -0.55
N ARG A 85 7.19 -22.87 0.16
CA ARG A 85 7.47 -22.82 1.60
C ARG A 85 8.96 -23.03 1.80
N GLY A 86 9.65 -22.02 2.29
CA GLY A 86 11.09 -22.04 2.47
C GLY A 86 11.49 -21.55 3.87
N ARG A 87 12.72 -21.91 4.29
CA ARG A 87 13.25 -21.52 5.61
C ARG A 87 13.50 -20.01 5.71
N THR A 88 13.97 -19.36 4.64
CA THR A 88 14.28 -17.93 4.62
C THR A 88 13.11 -17.12 4.12
N VAL A 89 12.51 -17.55 3.00
CA VAL A 89 11.35 -16.88 2.40
C VAL A 89 10.34 -17.91 1.92
N SER A 90 9.07 -17.59 2.09
CA SER A 90 7.92 -18.30 1.54
C SER A 90 7.20 -17.40 0.53
N VAL A 91 6.58 -18.00 -0.48
CA VAL A 91 5.79 -17.28 -1.49
C VAL A 91 4.39 -17.86 -1.50
N LEU A 92 3.41 -16.98 -1.33
CA LEU A 92 1.99 -17.33 -1.39
C LEU A 92 1.31 -16.54 -2.49
N GLN A 93 0.36 -17.18 -3.17
CA GLN A 93 -0.59 -16.52 -4.06
C GLN A 93 -1.85 -16.19 -3.26
N VAL A 94 -2.34 -14.96 -3.40
CA VAL A 94 -3.56 -14.48 -2.75
C VAL A 94 -4.45 -13.85 -3.79
N ASP A 95 -5.65 -14.38 -3.94
CA ASP A 95 -6.67 -13.79 -4.81
C ASP A 95 -7.78 -13.19 -3.95
N ILE A 96 -8.15 -11.95 -4.23
CA ILE A 96 -9.34 -11.29 -3.65
C ILE A 96 -10.50 -11.54 -4.61
N LEU A 97 -11.58 -12.13 -4.08
CA LEU A 97 -12.80 -12.39 -4.82
C LEU A 97 -13.95 -11.54 -4.26
N GLN A 98 -14.79 -11.05 -5.16
CA GLN A 98 -16.07 -10.45 -4.83
C GLN A 98 -17.11 -10.93 -5.85
N ARG A 99 -18.26 -11.46 -5.38
CA ARG A 99 -19.33 -12.02 -6.24
C ARG A 99 -18.78 -13.08 -7.22
N ASP A 100 -18.00 -14.02 -6.70
CA ASP A 100 -17.36 -15.13 -7.45
C ASP A 100 -16.41 -14.70 -8.57
N ARG A 101 -16.01 -13.43 -8.60
CA ARG A 101 -15.04 -12.89 -9.56
C ARG A 101 -13.75 -12.50 -8.85
N VAL A 102 -12.61 -12.88 -9.43
CA VAL A 102 -11.31 -12.39 -8.97
C VAL A 102 -11.18 -10.91 -9.32
N MET A 103 -10.99 -10.09 -8.29
CA MET A 103 -10.83 -8.64 -8.39
C MET A 103 -9.36 -8.25 -8.39
N VAL A 104 -8.56 -8.88 -7.53
CA VAL A 104 -7.12 -8.65 -7.40
C VAL A 104 -6.43 -9.99 -7.27
N SER A 105 -5.32 -10.17 -7.97
CA SER A 105 -4.47 -11.36 -7.89
C SER A 105 -3.07 -10.94 -7.45
N SER A 106 -2.55 -11.56 -6.38
CA SER A 106 -1.32 -11.07 -5.74
C SER A 106 -0.34 -12.20 -5.43
N SER A 107 0.95 -11.95 -5.68
CA SER A 107 2.05 -12.76 -5.18
C SER A 107 2.67 -12.09 -3.95
N VAL A 108 2.72 -12.80 -2.83
CA VAL A 108 3.27 -12.29 -1.57
C VAL A 108 4.51 -13.09 -1.18
N THR A 109 5.64 -12.39 -1.01
CA THR A 109 6.84 -12.98 -0.42
C THR A 109 6.86 -12.65 1.07
N LEU A 110 6.94 -13.69 1.89
CA LEU A 110 6.98 -13.60 3.35
C LEU A 110 8.37 -13.98 3.87
N GLY A 111 8.84 -13.26 4.88
CA GLY A 111 10.12 -13.50 5.54
C GLY A 111 10.32 -12.53 6.70
N ARG A 112 11.56 -12.42 7.21
CA ARG A 112 11.90 -11.45 8.24
C ARG A 112 12.44 -10.18 7.60
N LEU A 113 12.00 -9.03 8.12
CA LEU A 113 12.53 -7.73 7.74
C LEU A 113 13.98 -7.59 8.22
N ASP A 114 14.75 -6.76 7.52
CA ASP A 114 16.11 -6.39 7.94
C ASP A 114 16.10 -5.65 9.29
N ASP A 115 17.12 -5.90 10.07
CA ASP A 115 17.40 -5.32 11.36
C ASP A 115 18.71 -4.50 11.29
N GLY A 116 18.81 -3.44 12.06
CA GLY A 116 20.00 -2.59 12.09
C GLY A 116 20.17 -1.58 10.94
N ASP A 117 21.38 -1.02 10.82
CA ASP A 117 21.71 0.02 9.86
C ASP A 117 21.86 -0.53 8.43
N PRO A 118 21.35 0.19 7.41
CA PRO A 118 21.52 -0.24 6.02
C PRO A 118 22.96 -0.03 5.56
N LEU A 119 23.44 -0.91 4.67
CA LEU A 119 24.75 -0.77 4.02
C LEU A 119 24.78 0.45 3.07
N HIS A 120 23.62 0.85 2.53
CA HIS A 120 23.42 2.04 1.70
C HIS A 120 22.01 2.56 1.86
N ARG A 121 21.84 3.88 1.85
CA ARG A 121 20.53 4.57 1.85
C ARG A 121 20.58 5.80 0.98
N ASP A 122 19.60 5.92 0.10
CA ASP A 122 19.28 7.16 -0.59
C ASP A 122 17.80 7.47 -0.34
N THR A 123 17.51 8.66 0.13
CA THR A 123 16.15 9.11 0.46
C THR A 123 15.67 10.21 -0.48
N GLY A 124 16.47 10.58 -1.48
CA GLY A 124 16.15 11.60 -2.45
C GLY A 124 15.64 12.88 -1.81
N THR A 125 14.64 13.51 -2.41
CA THR A 125 14.02 14.76 -1.91
C THR A 125 13.27 14.55 -0.59
N LEU A 126 12.83 13.33 -0.30
CA LEU A 126 12.06 13.01 0.91
C LEU A 126 12.90 13.14 2.20
N GLY A 127 14.22 12.93 2.11
CA GLY A 127 15.12 13.07 3.26
C GLY A 127 15.15 14.47 3.87
N GLY A 128 14.83 15.50 3.10
CA GLY A 128 14.75 16.90 3.56
C GLY A 128 13.38 17.28 4.17
N LEU A 129 12.37 16.44 4.05
CA LEU A 129 11.04 16.71 4.61
C LEU A 129 11.09 16.55 6.15
N PRO A 130 10.51 17.47 6.96
CA PRO A 130 10.49 17.32 8.42
C PRO A 130 9.74 16.05 8.84
N ALA A 131 10.04 15.55 10.05
CA ALA A 131 9.45 14.32 10.57
C ALA A 131 7.94 14.41 10.79
N GLU A 132 7.40 15.60 10.99
CA GLU A 132 6.00 15.90 11.20
C GLU A 132 5.49 16.91 10.16
N PRO A 133 4.17 16.97 9.89
CA PRO A 133 3.61 17.93 8.96
C PRO A 133 3.99 19.38 9.28
N ALA A 134 4.42 20.11 8.25
CA ALA A 134 4.69 21.54 8.37
C ALA A 134 3.40 22.33 8.64
N ALA A 135 3.52 23.54 9.16
CA ALA A 135 2.35 24.37 9.54
C ALA A 135 1.46 24.74 8.34
N ASP A 136 2.02 24.76 7.13
CA ASP A 136 1.36 25.04 5.85
C ASP A 136 1.00 23.77 5.08
N ALA A 137 1.16 22.58 5.68
CA ALA A 137 0.79 21.34 5.05
C ALA A 137 -0.73 21.29 4.79
N LEU A 138 -1.08 20.72 3.63
CA LEU A 138 -2.48 20.58 3.19
C LEU A 138 -3.08 19.32 3.84
N ALA A 139 -3.85 19.49 4.89
CA ALA A 139 -4.56 18.37 5.51
C ALA A 139 -5.64 17.83 4.59
N LEU A 140 -5.82 16.50 4.59
CA LEU A 140 -6.95 15.86 3.88
C LEU A 140 -8.27 16.28 4.53
N GLU A 141 -8.33 16.25 5.87
CA GLU A 141 -9.50 16.65 6.65
C GLU A 141 -9.87 18.12 6.37
N GLY A 142 -11.13 18.36 6.00
CA GLY A 142 -11.63 19.69 5.64
C GLY A 142 -11.25 20.17 4.23
N SER A 143 -10.54 19.36 3.43
CA SER A 143 -10.20 19.72 2.04
C SER A 143 -11.22 19.17 1.03
N VAL A 144 -11.18 19.68 -0.20
CA VAL A 144 -12.00 19.15 -1.31
C VAL A 144 -11.66 17.70 -1.65
N LEU A 145 -10.46 17.23 -1.29
CA LEU A 145 -10.08 15.83 -1.50
C LEU A 145 -10.83 14.87 -0.56
N GLU A 146 -11.30 15.34 0.60
CA GLU A 146 -12.07 14.53 1.56
C GLU A 146 -13.40 14.03 0.95
N GLU A 147 -13.98 14.78 0.00
CA GLU A 147 -15.23 14.38 -0.68
C GLU A 147 -15.07 13.08 -1.47
N VAL A 148 -13.85 12.73 -1.89
CA VAL A 148 -13.56 11.55 -2.69
C VAL A 148 -12.61 10.57 -1.99
N ASN A 149 -11.81 11.03 -1.05
CA ASN A 149 -10.85 10.20 -0.30
C ASN A 149 -11.35 9.99 1.13
N HIS A 150 -11.99 8.84 1.37
CA HIS A 150 -12.60 8.52 2.66
C HIS A 150 -11.61 7.96 3.69
N LEU A 151 -10.33 7.76 3.31
CA LEU A 151 -9.29 7.29 4.23
C LEU A 151 -9.08 8.23 5.42
N GLY A 152 -9.46 9.50 5.30
CA GLY A 152 -9.45 10.46 6.40
C GLY A 152 -10.22 10.01 7.66
N ALA A 153 -11.15 9.04 7.54
CA ALA A 153 -11.81 8.44 8.68
C ALA A 153 -10.90 7.55 9.54
N VAL A 154 -9.87 6.95 8.94
CA VAL A 154 -9.01 5.93 9.59
C VAL A 154 -7.55 6.35 9.72
N LEU A 155 -7.12 7.39 9.01
CA LEU A 155 -5.74 7.90 9.07
C LEU A 155 -5.73 9.43 8.98
N ASP A 156 -4.65 10.02 9.51
CA ASP A 156 -4.29 11.40 9.24
C ASP A 156 -3.44 11.43 7.96
N LEU A 157 -3.75 12.33 7.04
CA LEU A 157 -3.01 12.55 5.80
C LEU A 157 -2.82 14.05 5.59
N SER A 158 -1.59 14.46 5.34
CA SER A 158 -1.24 15.83 4.98
C SER A 158 -0.26 15.83 3.82
N LEU A 159 -0.45 16.74 2.86
CA LEU A 159 0.44 16.91 1.73
C LEU A 159 1.37 18.10 1.92
N ASP A 160 2.60 17.98 1.45
CA ASP A 160 3.51 19.11 1.34
C ASP A 160 3.00 20.05 0.24
N ALA A 161 2.55 21.25 0.65
CA ALA A 161 1.97 22.25 -0.25
C ALA A 161 2.88 22.58 -1.43
N SER A 162 4.20 22.58 -1.23
CA SER A 162 5.18 22.88 -2.28
C SER A 162 5.26 21.79 -3.37
N SER A 163 4.86 20.56 -3.05
CA SER A 163 4.86 19.43 -3.98
C SER A 163 3.49 19.18 -4.65
N PHE A 164 2.44 19.89 -4.24
CA PHE A 164 1.10 19.66 -4.78
C PHE A 164 0.44 20.96 -5.32
N PRO A 165 1.04 21.59 -6.35
CA PRO A 165 0.49 22.80 -6.97
C PRO A 165 -0.92 22.61 -7.55
N ALA A 166 -1.31 21.38 -7.88
CA ALA A 166 -2.67 21.05 -8.31
C ALA A 166 -3.76 21.49 -7.32
N ALA A 167 -3.46 21.56 -6.01
CA ALA A 167 -4.40 22.06 -4.99
C ALA A 167 -4.86 23.51 -5.23
N THR A 168 -4.05 24.32 -5.93
CA THR A 168 -4.36 25.72 -6.27
C THR A 168 -4.69 25.91 -7.76
N GLY A 169 -4.86 24.81 -8.51
CA GLY A 169 -5.08 24.82 -9.95
C GLY A 169 -3.85 25.13 -10.79
N ALA A 170 -2.67 25.13 -10.17
CA ALA A 170 -1.39 25.29 -10.88
C ALA A 170 -0.85 23.91 -11.34
N THR A 171 0.11 23.94 -12.25
CA THR A 171 0.81 22.74 -12.73
C THR A 171 2.25 22.73 -12.23
N GLY A 172 2.87 21.55 -12.15
CA GLY A 172 4.25 21.36 -11.71
C GLY A 172 4.78 19.97 -12.00
N ALA A 173 5.90 19.62 -11.41
CA ALA A 173 6.49 18.30 -11.56
C ALA A 173 5.51 17.21 -11.08
N PRO A 174 5.51 16.03 -11.74
CA PRO A 174 4.70 14.88 -11.31
C PRO A 174 5.34 14.22 -10.07
N GLU A 175 5.34 14.93 -8.96
CA GLU A 175 5.82 14.53 -7.64
C GLU A 175 4.85 15.05 -6.56
N VAL A 176 4.49 14.18 -5.62
CA VAL A 176 3.67 14.52 -4.44
C VAL A 176 4.35 13.97 -3.21
N ARG A 177 4.53 14.79 -2.18
CA ARG A 177 5.08 14.39 -0.90
C ARG A 177 4.09 14.67 0.21
N GLY A 178 4.26 13.97 1.34
CA GLY A 178 3.39 14.19 2.47
C GLY A 178 3.70 13.32 3.66
N TRP A 179 2.77 13.36 4.60
CA TRP A 179 2.81 12.65 5.87
C TRP A 179 1.52 11.91 6.09
N THR A 180 1.63 10.74 6.70
CA THR A 180 0.45 9.99 7.13
C THR A 180 0.74 9.19 8.40
N ARG A 181 -0.30 8.91 9.16
CA ARG A 181 -0.27 7.98 10.29
C ARG A 181 -1.66 7.40 10.50
N PRO A 182 -1.79 6.18 11.04
CA PRO A 182 -3.10 5.66 11.39
C PRO A 182 -3.70 6.47 12.55
N LYS A 183 -4.99 6.81 12.48
CA LYS A 183 -5.73 7.32 13.64
C LYS A 183 -5.81 6.22 14.70
N GLN A 184 -5.75 6.59 15.97
CA GLN A 184 -5.79 5.66 17.10
C GLN A 184 -4.72 4.55 17.04
N ALA A 185 -3.50 4.91 16.61
CA ALA A 185 -2.39 3.96 16.49
C ALA A 185 -2.08 3.19 17.78
N ASP A 186 -2.31 3.81 18.94
CA ASP A 186 -2.17 3.22 20.29
C ASP A 186 -3.19 2.12 20.58
N ARG A 187 -4.28 2.05 19.85
CA ARG A 187 -5.34 1.02 19.97
C ARG A 187 -5.24 -0.09 18.93
N GLN A 188 -4.31 0.05 17.97
CA GLN A 188 -4.12 -0.94 16.93
C GLN A 188 -3.19 -2.08 17.42
N PRO A 189 -3.40 -3.33 16.96
CA PRO A 189 -2.44 -4.40 17.19
C PRO A 189 -1.04 -4.00 16.67
N PRO A 190 0.05 -4.40 17.35
CA PRO A 190 1.42 -4.06 16.93
C PRO A 190 1.75 -4.47 15.49
N GLU A 191 1.14 -5.54 14.99
CA GLU A 191 1.30 -6.03 13.61
C GLU A 191 0.77 -5.03 12.59
N THR A 192 -0.26 -4.25 12.93
CA THR A 192 -0.82 -3.22 12.06
C THR A 192 0.22 -2.17 11.70
N ALA A 193 1.06 -1.78 12.66
CA ALA A 193 2.14 -0.82 12.42
C ALA A 193 3.16 -1.35 11.38
N VAL A 194 3.40 -2.67 11.36
CA VAL A 194 4.33 -3.30 10.39
C VAL A 194 3.73 -3.32 8.99
N ASP A 195 2.44 -3.58 8.88
CA ASP A 195 1.76 -3.72 7.60
C ASP A 195 1.27 -2.36 7.02
N PHE A 196 1.08 -1.34 7.86
CA PHE A 196 0.58 -0.01 7.43
C PHE A 196 1.38 0.62 6.28
N PRO A 197 2.72 0.53 6.22
CA PRO A 197 3.49 1.04 5.08
C PRO A 197 3.09 0.44 3.73
N VAL A 198 2.48 -0.75 3.69
CA VAL A 198 1.93 -1.33 2.44
C VAL A 198 0.82 -0.45 1.88
N LEU A 199 -0.11 0.00 2.74
CA LEU A 199 -1.17 0.92 2.36
C LEU A 199 -0.59 2.27 1.91
N VAL A 200 0.43 2.77 2.63
CA VAL A 200 1.06 4.08 2.35
C VAL A 200 1.73 4.11 0.97
N CYS A 201 2.13 2.98 0.44
CA CYS A 201 2.71 2.87 -0.91
C CYS A 201 1.71 3.13 -2.07
N ASP A 202 0.47 3.51 -1.77
CA ASP A 202 -0.58 3.90 -2.73
C ASP A 202 -1.42 5.09 -2.20
N ILE A 203 -0.88 5.84 -1.22
CA ILE A 203 -1.67 6.84 -0.46
C ILE A 203 -1.77 8.19 -1.16
N SER A 204 -0.83 8.50 -2.07
CA SER A 204 -0.77 9.82 -2.71
C SER A 204 -1.96 10.05 -3.65
N PRO A 205 -2.40 11.31 -3.83
CA PRO A 205 -3.10 11.66 -5.05
C PRO A 205 -2.23 11.28 -6.27
N PRO A 206 -2.83 10.85 -7.40
CA PRO A 206 -2.08 10.57 -8.61
C PRO A 206 -1.19 11.75 -9.00
N VAL A 207 0.12 11.52 -9.19
CA VAL A 207 1.08 12.60 -9.50
C VAL A 207 0.76 13.34 -10.79
N VAL A 208 -0.01 12.73 -11.69
CA VAL A 208 -0.48 13.34 -12.94
C VAL A 208 -1.46 14.49 -12.71
N MET A 209 -2.03 14.63 -11.51
CA MET A 209 -2.83 15.82 -11.15
C MET A 209 -1.99 17.09 -11.22
N ASN A 210 -0.69 17.03 -10.91
CA ASN A 210 0.23 18.14 -11.06
C ASN A 210 0.50 18.53 -12.53
N LEU A 211 0.10 17.68 -13.49
CA LEU A 211 0.11 18.00 -14.92
C LEU A 211 -1.24 18.50 -15.42
N GLY A 212 -2.21 18.73 -14.52
CA GLY A 212 -3.57 19.13 -14.85
C GLY A 212 -4.50 17.98 -15.28
N MET A 213 -4.11 16.73 -15.04
CA MET A 213 -4.89 15.54 -15.39
C MET A 213 -5.68 15.05 -14.18
N PHE A 214 -6.93 15.50 -14.06
CA PHE A 214 -7.81 15.15 -12.94
C PHE A 214 -8.77 14.02 -13.33
N GLY A 215 -9.16 13.21 -12.35
CA GLY A 215 -10.15 12.16 -12.50
C GLY A 215 -9.68 10.81 -11.98
N TRP A 216 -10.40 9.75 -12.33
CA TRP A 216 -10.12 8.40 -11.91
C TRP A 216 -8.89 7.84 -12.66
N ALA A 217 -7.84 7.55 -11.91
CA ALA A 217 -6.58 6.95 -12.40
C ALA A 217 -6.44 5.53 -11.81
N PRO A 218 -7.07 4.52 -12.40
CA PRO A 218 -7.04 3.17 -11.83
C PRO A 218 -5.65 2.56 -11.93
N THR A 219 -5.17 2.01 -10.82
CA THR A 219 -3.97 1.18 -10.77
C THR A 219 -4.21 -0.13 -11.54
N VAL A 220 -3.30 -0.48 -12.42
CA VAL A 220 -3.28 -1.76 -13.15
C VAL A 220 -2.44 -2.78 -12.41
N GLN A 221 -1.26 -2.34 -11.95
CA GLN A 221 -0.31 -3.18 -11.21
C GLN A 221 0.38 -2.34 -10.14
N LEU A 222 0.60 -2.93 -8.96
CA LEU A 222 1.36 -2.33 -7.88
C LEU A 222 2.25 -3.38 -7.23
N THR A 223 3.55 -3.10 -7.11
CA THR A 223 4.48 -3.92 -6.34
C THR A 223 5.05 -3.10 -5.20
N THR A 224 4.82 -3.55 -3.98
CA THR A 224 5.31 -2.94 -2.74
C THR A 224 6.38 -3.82 -2.10
N TYR A 225 7.44 -3.20 -1.59
CA TYR A 225 8.52 -3.84 -0.83
C TYR A 225 8.57 -3.24 0.57
N LEU A 226 8.43 -4.07 1.61
CA LEU A 226 8.71 -3.68 2.98
C LEU A 226 10.20 -3.89 3.29
N ARG A 227 10.83 -2.91 3.95
CA ARG A 227 12.26 -2.93 4.21
C ARG A 227 12.56 -3.14 5.69
N ARG A 228 11.78 -2.52 6.58
CA ARG A 228 11.95 -2.61 8.03
C ARG A 228 10.67 -2.27 8.77
N ARG A 229 10.63 -2.61 10.04
CA ARG A 229 9.55 -2.19 10.95
C ARG A 229 9.64 -0.69 11.16
N PRO A 230 8.55 0.09 10.97
CA PRO A 230 8.57 1.52 11.19
C PRO A 230 8.73 1.87 12.68
N ALA A 231 9.47 2.94 12.96
CA ALA A 231 9.42 3.60 14.24
C ALA A 231 8.06 4.29 14.45
N PRO A 232 7.58 4.45 15.72
CA PRO A 232 6.33 5.15 16.00
C PRO A 232 6.34 6.59 15.49
N GLY A 233 5.17 7.13 15.14
CA GLY A 233 4.99 8.51 14.67
C GLY A 233 4.49 8.60 13.23
N TRP A 234 4.73 9.76 12.61
CA TRP A 234 4.36 10.00 11.23
C TRP A 234 5.26 9.25 10.26
N LEU A 235 4.65 8.64 9.25
CA LEU A 235 5.35 8.20 8.05
C LEU A 235 5.38 9.37 7.05
N ARG A 236 6.52 9.56 6.40
CA ARG A 236 6.67 10.48 5.27
C ARG A 236 6.66 9.69 3.99
N PHE A 237 6.02 10.20 2.96
CA PHE A 237 6.02 9.57 1.65
C PHE A 237 6.35 10.56 0.55
N ALA A 238 6.92 10.05 -0.52
CA ALA A 238 7.04 10.73 -1.81
C ALA A 238 6.58 9.78 -2.90
N ALA A 239 5.73 10.29 -3.78
CA ALA A 239 5.31 9.64 -5.01
C ALA A 239 5.83 10.46 -6.18
N SER A 240 6.38 9.82 -7.22
CA SER A 240 6.89 10.52 -8.40
C SER A 240 6.78 9.68 -9.66
N SER A 241 6.68 10.33 -10.81
CA SER A 241 6.71 9.69 -12.12
C SER A 241 7.88 10.23 -12.95
N THR A 242 8.68 9.32 -13.50
CA THR A 242 9.77 9.67 -14.42
C THR A 242 9.24 9.97 -15.81
N GLU A 243 8.19 9.23 -16.24
CA GLU A 243 7.58 9.39 -17.56
C GLU A 243 6.08 9.19 -17.46
N VAL A 244 5.32 10.12 -18.02
CA VAL A 244 3.87 10.06 -18.17
C VAL A 244 3.54 9.91 -19.63
N GLY A 245 3.00 8.75 -20.01
CA GLY A 245 2.65 8.42 -21.40
C GLY A 245 1.27 8.97 -21.80
N GLN A 246 0.78 8.55 -22.97
CA GLN A 246 -0.52 8.99 -23.48
C GLN A 246 -1.71 8.22 -22.87
N SER A 247 -1.48 7.00 -22.40
CA SER A 247 -2.52 6.12 -21.84
C SER A 247 -2.23 5.63 -20.44
N MET A 248 -0.96 5.58 -20.05
CA MET A 248 -0.48 5.04 -18.78
C MET A 248 0.68 5.86 -18.23
N PHE A 249 0.87 5.77 -16.91
CA PHE A 249 2.06 6.28 -16.23
C PHE A 249 2.53 5.28 -15.19
N ALA A 250 3.84 5.28 -14.93
CA ALA A 250 4.41 4.58 -13.79
C ALA A 250 4.63 5.57 -12.64
N GLU A 251 4.38 5.14 -11.41
CA GLU A 251 4.59 5.96 -10.22
C GLU A 251 5.41 5.18 -9.19
N ASP A 252 6.46 5.79 -8.70
CA ASP A 252 7.33 5.25 -7.66
C ASP A 252 7.01 5.91 -6.32
N HIS A 253 6.87 5.09 -5.27
CA HIS A 253 6.77 5.58 -3.90
C HIS A 253 8.00 5.23 -3.07
N LEU A 254 8.37 6.14 -2.20
CA LEU A 254 9.33 5.95 -1.12
C LEU A 254 8.66 6.35 0.19
N VAL A 255 8.81 5.52 1.24
CA VAL A 255 8.22 5.77 2.56
C VAL A 255 9.31 5.73 3.63
N LEU A 256 9.42 6.81 4.41
CA LEU A 256 10.30 6.92 5.57
C LEU A 256 9.47 6.96 6.86
N ASP A 257 10.02 6.42 7.93
CA ASP A 257 9.45 6.60 9.27
C ASP A 257 9.88 7.92 9.92
N SER A 258 9.47 8.14 11.17
CA SER A 258 9.77 9.34 11.95
C SER A 258 11.28 9.55 12.16
N THR A 259 12.09 8.48 12.14
CA THR A 259 13.55 8.54 12.28
C THR A 259 14.29 8.77 10.95
N GLY A 260 13.59 8.74 9.82
CA GLY A 260 14.17 8.81 8.49
C GLY A 260 14.65 7.49 7.92
N ALA A 261 14.28 6.39 8.54
CA ALA A 261 14.57 5.07 7.99
C ALA A 261 13.59 4.74 6.84
N VAL A 262 14.12 4.16 5.75
CA VAL A 262 13.27 3.64 4.66
C VAL A 262 12.53 2.42 5.16
N VAL A 263 11.20 2.48 5.18
CA VAL A 263 10.34 1.39 5.65
C VAL A 263 9.63 0.66 4.51
N ALA A 264 9.31 1.36 3.42
CA ALA A 264 8.70 0.76 2.24
C ALA A 264 9.05 1.50 0.96
N GLN A 265 8.90 0.81 -0.16
CA GLN A 265 9.03 1.33 -1.52
C GLN A 265 8.01 0.63 -2.41
N SER A 266 7.50 1.33 -3.43
CA SER A 266 6.67 0.68 -4.44
C SER A 266 6.89 1.25 -5.82
N ARG A 267 6.46 0.48 -6.82
CA ARG A 267 6.24 0.93 -8.18
C ARG A 267 4.87 0.46 -8.65
N GLN A 268 4.11 1.38 -9.24
CA GLN A 268 2.84 1.06 -9.87
C GLN A 268 2.81 1.44 -11.35
N LEU A 269 1.92 0.77 -12.08
CA LEU A 269 1.45 1.16 -13.40
C LEU A 269 -0.03 1.54 -13.27
N ALA A 270 -0.40 2.74 -13.70
CA ALA A 270 -1.76 3.25 -13.65
C ALA A 270 -2.21 3.82 -15.01
N LEU A 271 -3.51 3.87 -15.23
CA LEU A 271 -4.08 4.51 -16.41
C LEU A 271 -4.16 6.03 -16.22
N ILE A 272 -3.94 6.77 -17.29
CA ILE A 272 -4.19 8.22 -17.32
C ILE A 272 -5.69 8.46 -17.08
N PRO A 273 -6.06 9.44 -16.22
CA PRO A 273 -7.44 9.82 -16.05
C PRO A 273 -8.06 10.25 -17.38
N HIS A 274 -9.21 9.66 -17.73
CA HIS A 274 -10.01 10.17 -18.82
C HIS A 274 -11.04 11.15 -18.28
N PRO A 275 -11.30 12.28 -18.98
CA PRO A 275 -12.42 13.15 -18.65
C PRO A 275 -13.70 12.31 -18.55
N ALA A 276 -14.50 12.54 -17.53
CA ALA A 276 -15.83 11.93 -17.47
C ALA A 276 -16.60 12.23 -18.76
N ARG A 277 -17.03 11.17 -19.46
CA ARG A 277 -17.83 11.29 -20.68
C ARG A 277 -19.22 11.79 -20.33
#